data_c7a53a7a1705b5b81ac48967d204c28b
#
_entry.id   c7a53a7a1705b5b81ac48967d204c28b
#
_cell.length_a   1.000
_cell.length_b   1.000
_cell.length_c   1.000
_cell.angle_alpha   90.00
_cell.angle_beta   90.00
_cell.angle_gamma   90.00
#
_symmetry.space_group_name_H-M   'P 1'
#
loop_
_entity.id
_entity.type
_entity.pdbx_description
1 polymer ?
#
loop_
_entity_poly.entity_id
_entity_poly.type
_entity_poly.pdbx_seq_one_letter_code
_entity_poly.pdbx_strand_id
1 'polypeptide(L)'
;MGTLIVAVSLLAAATGTSAQAASLQSVGTFSEPTFVTSDPGNPNRLFVVQRKGKIMQGENGTVTEFANLEPLISSPIAGEQGLLSIALAPDFASSGRIFAFYTGREAPWPEIHIGELRANGSSASFVRDLLTIPHPNQGNHYGGQIAFGPEGLLFIATGDGGGSNDEMHNAQDKTTLLGKILRIGVDPSGVLPYTVPTSNPFAGSANANERLVFAYGLRNPYRFSFDRLYHDLVIGDVGQSAREEIDWAPVAANLGIGRNYGWNCREGRLAGPATDPGCSPTGSYIEPAFDYPHIDPGGGAAHGSAVIGGYVVRDPSLPELAGRYLYGDLNGEIRSLVLSEAFTSDRSENLIPVTNLNSFGEDSCGRIYAVSGNGPVYRLTGSTPNTCMPTPPPVVKPLTPSVVGIRAVTRRVKRNGRAQLTVWVSPCNGRRGQTVKLFRNRARLGSRRLDRACTARFLPRVDHRVQFRAEIAADATYEAATSRHLGVRVYRPKKGELTKKPKGRLHIPPGVGHR
;
A
#
# COMPACT_ATOMS: atom_id res chain seq x y z
N MET A 1 -67.39 3.92 -48.51
CA MET A 1 -66.25 4.84 -48.45
C MET A 1 -65.56 4.59 -47.10
N GLY A 2 -64.53 3.76 -47.10
CA GLY A 2 -63.71 3.44 -45.90
C GLY A 2 -62.36 4.10 -46.05
N THR A 3 -62.04 4.94 -45.05
CA THR A 3 -60.77 5.67 -44.98
C THR A 3 -59.72 4.82 -44.28
N LEU A 4 -58.64 4.46 -44.99
CA LEU A 4 -57.51 3.72 -44.47
C LEU A 4 -56.52 4.70 -43.81
N ILE A 5 -56.30 4.59 -42.48
CA ILE A 5 -55.29 5.35 -41.77
C ILE A 5 -54.00 4.50 -41.75
N VAL A 6 -52.96 4.95 -42.45
CA VAL A 6 -51.64 4.38 -42.39
C VAL A 6 -50.86 5.04 -41.27
N ALA A 7 -50.57 4.28 -40.19
CA ALA A 7 -49.70 4.72 -39.12
C ALA A 7 -48.22 4.51 -39.56
N VAL A 8 -47.50 5.61 -39.74
CA VAL A 8 -46.06 5.59 -39.99
C VAL A 8 -45.35 5.57 -38.63
N SER A 9 -44.79 4.43 -38.27
CA SER A 9 -43.90 4.29 -37.08
C SER A 9 -42.54 4.86 -37.43
N LEU A 10 -42.17 6.02 -36.88
CA LEU A 10 -40.80 6.50 -36.89
C LEU A 10 -39.96 5.63 -35.90
N LEU A 11 -39.12 4.77 -36.43
CA LEU A 11 -38.02 4.18 -35.66
C LEU A 11 -36.95 5.28 -35.50
N ALA A 12 -36.83 5.85 -34.29
CA ALA A 12 -35.69 6.66 -33.91
C ALA A 12 -34.48 5.70 -33.77
N ALA A 13 -33.60 5.69 -34.75
CA ALA A 13 -32.30 5.07 -34.57
C ALA A 13 -31.51 5.85 -33.51
N ALA A 14 -31.42 5.29 -32.31
CA ALA A 14 -30.46 5.77 -31.33
C ALA A 14 -29.06 5.55 -31.91
N THR A 15 -28.44 6.59 -32.43
CA THR A 15 -27.02 6.61 -32.74
C THR A 15 -26.28 6.54 -31.41
N GLY A 16 -26.00 5.33 -30.96
CA GLY A 16 -25.07 5.11 -29.88
C GLY A 16 -23.72 5.70 -30.30
N THR A 17 -23.34 6.84 -29.75
CA THR A 17 -21.97 7.29 -29.80
C THR A 17 -21.13 6.19 -29.18
N SER A 18 -20.37 5.46 -29.98
CA SER A 18 -19.33 4.56 -29.45
C SER A 18 -18.45 5.42 -28.56
N ALA A 19 -18.37 5.08 -27.27
CA ALA A 19 -17.41 5.73 -26.38
C ALA A 19 -16.04 5.62 -27.06
N GLN A 20 -15.39 6.75 -27.27
CA GLN A 20 -14.07 6.78 -27.90
C GLN A 20 -13.13 6.04 -26.96
N ALA A 21 -12.47 5.00 -27.46
CA ALA A 21 -11.48 4.24 -26.71
C ALA A 21 -10.39 5.17 -26.17
N ALA A 22 -9.85 4.84 -25.01
CA ALA A 22 -8.69 5.55 -24.45
C ALA A 22 -7.56 5.63 -25.50
N SER A 23 -6.78 6.70 -25.45
CA SER A 23 -5.66 6.91 -26.37
C SER A 23 -4.44 7.44 -25.63
N LEU A 24 -3.25 7.34 -26.24
CA LEU A 24 -2.00 7.84 -25.71
C LEU A 24 -1.63 9.16 -26.38
N GLN A 25 -1.56 10.24 -25.61
CA GLN A 25 -1.10 11.55 -26.04
C GLN A 25 0.33 11.78 -25.58
N SER A 26 1.25 12.10 -26.50
CA SER A 26 2.64 12.42 -26.13
C SER A 26 2.71 13.65 -25.23
N VAL A 27 3.46 13.54 -24.14
CA VAL A 27 3.81 14.64 -23.24
C VAL A 27 5.19 15.20 -23.56
N GLY A 28 6.10 14.32 -24.00
CA GLY A 28 7.47 14.68 -24.37
C GLY A 28 8.38 13.47 -24.43
N THR A 29 9.64 13.71 -24.77
CA THR A 29 10.70 12.70 -24.82
C THR A 29 11.83 13.12 -23.87
N PHE A 30 12.23 12.17 -23.00
CA PHE A 30 13.22 12.38 -21.95
C PHE A 30 14.33 11.33 -22.05
N SER A 31 15.45 11.51 -21.34
CA SER A 31 16.54 10.53 -21.38
C SER A 31 16.28 9.41 -20.36
N GLU A 32 16.00 8.20 -20.84
CA GLU A 32 15.77 7.00 -20.01
C GLU A 32 14.82 7.30 -18.80
N PRO A 33 13.57 7.77 -19.04
CA PRO A 33 12.69 8.11 -17.93
C PRO A 33 12.26 6.86 -17.15
N THR A 34 12.21 6.98 -15.84
CA THR A 34 11.84 5.89 -14.90
C THR A 34 10.55 6.15 -14.16
N PHE A 35 10.13 7.41 -14.02
CA PHE A 35 8.92 7.75 -13.29
C PHE A 35 8.39 9.13 -13.68
N VAL A 36 7.11 9.36 -13.47
CA VAL A 36 6.46 10.67 -13.64
C VAL A 36 5.41 10.90 -12.54
N THR A 37 5.35 12.11 -12.04
CA THR A 37 4.33 12.58 -11.11
C THR A 37 4.11 14.08 -11.27
N SER A 38 3.23 14.70 -10.49
CA SER A 38 3.01 16.14 -10.52
C SER A 38 3.17 16.79 -9.16
N ASP A 39 3.26 18.12 -9.18
CA ASP A 39 3.05 18.94 -8.00
C ASP A 39 1.63 18.70 -7.46
N PRO A 40 1.47 18.37 -6.17
CA PRO A 40 0.15 18.16 -5.57
C PRO A 40 -0.80 19.35 -5.69
N GLY A 41 -0.25 20.56 -5.74
CA GLY A 41 -1.02 21.82 -5.89
C GLY A 41 -1.18 22.29 -7.34
N ASN A 42 -0.41 21.70 -8.29
CA ASN A 42 -0.44 22.09 -9.70
C ASN A 42 -0.27 20.87 -10.62
N PRO A 43 -1.35 20.24 -11.10
CA PRO A 43 -1.28 19.04 -11.94
C PRO A 43 -0.60 19.28 -13.30
N ASN A 44 -0.42 20.52 -13.72
CA ASN A 44 0.26 20.85 -14.98
C ASN A 44 1.77 21.02 -14.80
N ARG A 45 2.26 21.05 -13.56
CA ARG A 45 3.68 21.00 -13.23
C ARG A 45 4.09 19.55 -13.01
N LEU A 46 4.58 18.91 -14.09
CA LEU A 46 5.03 17.52 -14.05
C LEU A 46 6.49 17.42 -13.67
N PHE A 47 6.84 16.35 -12.95
CA PHE A 47 8.21 15.95 -12.68
C PHE A 47 8.47 14.61 -13.36
N VAL A 48 9.43 14.57 -14.26
CA VAL A 48 9.87 13.35 -14.94
C VAL A 48 11.25 12.97 -14.42
N VAL A 49 11.34 11.79 -13.85
CA VAL A 49 12.57 11.22 -13.30
C VAL A 49 13.34 10.54 -14.42
N GLN A 50 14.61 10.86 -14.57
CA GLN A 50 15.52 10.21 -15.50
C GLN A 50 16.49 9.30 -14.76
N ARG A 51 16.68 8.10 -15.27
CA ARG A 51 17.45 7.03 -14.65
C ARG A 51 18.84 7.44 -14.19
N LYS A 52 19.51 8.31 -14.95
CA LYS A 52 20.86 8.78 -14.65
C LYS A 52 20.95 9.78 -13.50
N GLY A 53 19.81 10.22 -12.94
CA GLY A 53 19.80 11.05 -11.73
C GLY A 53 19.16 12.41 -11.90
N LYS A 54 18.72 12.79 -13.10
CA LYS A 54 18.04 14.08 -13.29
C LYS A 54 16.55 13.96 -13.02
N ILE A 55 16.01 15.02 -12.42
CA ILE A 55 14.58 15.26 -12.33
C ILE A 55 14.28 16.45 -13.23
N MET A 56 13.47 16.22 -14.27
CA MET A 56 13.03 17.26 -15.17
C MET A 56 11.68 17.79 -14.74
N GLN A 57 11.49 19.10 -14.80
CA GLN A 57 10.20 19.76 -14.57
C GLN A 57 9.64 20.21 -15.91
N GLY A 58 8.38 19.82 -16.19
CA GLY A 58 7.62 20.28 -17.35
C GLY A 58 6.43 21.12 -16.91
N GLU A 59 6.29 22.34 -17.43
CA GLU A 59 5.14 23.19 -17.19
C GLU A 59 4.89 24.09 -18.40
N ASN A 60 3.62 24.18 -18.85
CA ASN A 60 3.22 25.05 -19.97
C ASN A 60 4.04 24.84 -21.26
N GLY A 61 4.44 23.59 -21.55
CA GLY A 61 5.24 23.24 -22.71
C GLY A 61 6.75 23.52 -22.58
N THR A 62 7.19 24.08 -21.46
CA THR A 62 8.61 24.30 -21.17
C THR A 62 9.12 23.18 -20.26
N VAL A 63 10.28 22.60 -20.61
CA VAL A 63 10.95 21.55 -19.82
C VAL A 63 12.30 22.07 -19.36
N THR A 64 12.56 21.99 -18.04
CA THR A 64 13.83 22.42 -17.43
C THR A 64 14.33 21.36 -16.45
N GLU A 65 15.63 21.35 -16.17
CA GLU A 65 16.21 20.55 -15.10
C GLU A 65 15.76 21.14 -13.75
N PHE A 66 15.18 20.30 -12.91
CA PHE A 66 14.70 20.67 -11.58
C PHE A 66 15.69 20.25 -10.48
N ALA A 67 16.27 19.06 -10.60
CA ALA A 67 17.31 18.56 -9.69
C ALA A 67 18.27 17.62 -10.40
N ASN A 68 19.48 17.51 -9.86
CA ASN A 68 20.52 16.63 -10.37
C ASN A 68 21.18 15.81 -9.25
N LEU A 69 20.92 14.49 -9.26
CA LEU A 69 21.50 13.50 -8.36
C LEU A 69 22.56 12.62 -9.06
N GLU A 70 22.94 12.90 -10.32
CA GLU A 70 23.96 12.14 -11.04
C GLU A 70 25.26 11.94 -10.23
N PRO A 71 25.74 12.95 -9.45
CA PRO A 71 26.94 12.75 -8.62
C PRO A 71 26.80 11.68 -7.52
N LEU A 72 25.58 11.28 -7.17
CA LEU A 72 25.29 10.29 -6.13
C LEU A 72 25.13 8.88 -6.69
N ILE A 73 24.96 8.72 -8.01
CA ILE A 73 24.62 7.47 -8.68
C ILE A 73 25.86 6.90 -9.38
N SER A 74 25.99 5.58 -9.38
CA SER A 74 27.09 4.89 -10.07
C SER A 74 27.07 5.15 -11.58
N SER A 75 28.26 5.14 -12.19
CA SER A 75 28.42 5.23 -13.65
C SER A 75 29.52 4.26 -14.08
N PRO A 76 29.25 3.37 -15.04
CA PRO A 76 27.97 3.18 -15.77
C PRO A 76 26.86 2.60 -14.88
N ILE A 77 25.60 2.92 -15.23
CA ILE A 77 24.42 2.32 -14.61
C ILE A 77 24.15 0.98 -15.28
N ALA A 78 23.91 -0.06 -14.49
CA ALA A 78 23.59 -1.40 -15.00
C ALA A 78 22.20 -1.88 -14.53
N GLY A 79 21.62 -2.83 -15.24
CA GLY A 79 20.37 -3.50 -14.85
C GLY A 79 19.26 -2.54 -14.40
N GLU A 80 18.76 -2.72 -13.19
CA GLU A 80 17.67 -1.96 -12.58
C GLU A 80 18.13 -0.76 -11.75
N GLN A 81 19.38 -0.38 -11.85
CA GLN A 81 19.99 0.70 -11.06
C GLN A 81 19.60 2.10 -11.57
N GLY A 82 19.87 3.12 -10.76
CA GLY A 82 19.69 4.53 -11.08
C GLY A 82 18.74 5.26 -10.14
N LEU A 83 18.23 6.41 -10.58
CA LEU A 83 17.14 7.12 -9.92
C LEU A 83 15.82 6.51 -10.40
N LEU A 84 15.06 5.88 -9.49
CA LEU A 84 13.94 5.01 -9.86
C LEU A 84 12.57 5.65 -9.63
N SER A 85 12.41 6.45 -8.57
CA SER A 85 11.17 7.20 -8.30
C SER A 85 11.39 8.37 -7.36
N ILE A 86 10.38 9.24 -7.28
CA ILE A 86 10.30 10.31 -6.28
C ILE A 86 8.91 10.33 -5.64
N ALA A 87 8.82 10.87 -4.42
CA ALA A 87 7.57 11.19 -3.75
C ALA A 87 7.64 12.61 -3.19
N LEU A 88 6.64 13.44 -3.51
CA LEU A 88 6.50 14.75 -2.92
C LEU A 88 5.80 14.62 -1.56
N ALA A 89 6.28 15.35 -0.56
CA ALA A 89 5.65 15.35 0.76
C ALA A 89 4.19 15.80 0.68
N PRO A 90 3.29 15.29 1.53
CA PRO A 90 1.90 15.76 1.58
C PRO A 90 1.76 17.27 1.80
N ASP A 91 2.73 17.87 2.47
CA ASP A 91 2.85 19.32 2.73
C ASP A 91 3.82 20.03 1.76
N PHE A 92 4.11 19.45 0.59
CA PHE A 92 5.11 19.94 -0.38
C PHE A 92 4.97 21.43 -0.67
N ALA A 93 3.75 21.94 -0.84
CA ALA A 93 3.51 23.36 -1.14
C ALA A 93 4.12 24.31 -0.10
N SER A 94 4.20 23.88 1.16
CA SER A 94 4.79 24.69 2.26
C SER A 94 6.20 24.24 2.63
N SER A 95 6.47 22.94 2.56
CA SER A 95 7.75 22.39 3.00
C SER A 95 8.79 22.30 1.89
N GLY A 96 8.37 22.18 0.62
CA GLY A 96 9.26 21.91 -0.52
C GLY A 96 9.99 20.57 -0.44
N ARG A 97 9.55 19.63 0.42
CA ARG A 97 10.24 18.35 0.62
C ARG A 97 9.89 17.34 -0.45
N ILE A 98 10.92 16.70 -0.98
CA ILE A 98 10.81 15.62 -1.98
C ILE A 98 11.70 14.49 -1.49
N PHE A 99 11.24 13.26 -1.73
CA PHE A 99 12.01 12.06 -1.41
C PHE A 99 12.32 11.33 -2.71
N ALA A 100 13.50 10.71 -2.78
CA ALA A 100 13.98 10.01 -3.96
C ALA A 100 14.44 8.61 -3.57
N PHE A 101 14.05 7.63 -4.37
CA PHE A 101 14.62 6.28 -4.33
C PHE A 101 15.69 6.19 -5.41
N TYR A 102 16.93 5.95 -5.02
CA TYR A 102 18.03 5.79 -5.97
C TYR A 102 19.03 4.72 -5.50
N THR A 103 19.82 4.21 -6.44
CA THR A 103 20.96 3.34 -6.12
C THR A 103 22.23 4.18 -6.08
N GLY A 104 23.06 3.96 -5.05
CA GLY A 104 24.26 4.73 -4.78
C GLY A 104 25.43 4.41 -5.70
N ARG A 105 26.67 4.54 -5.18
CA ARG A 105 27.92 4.34 -5.93
C ARG A 105 28.79 3.21 -5.36
N GLU A 106 28.29 2.48 -4.41
CA GLU A 106 28.95 1.39 -3.73
C GLU A 106 29.28 0.27 -4.72
N ALA A 107 30.40 -0.40 -4.52
CA ALA A 107 30.85 -1.49 -5.37
C ALA A 107 30.95 -2.79 -4.56
N PRO A 108 30.72 -3.96 -5.16
CA PRO A 108 30.39 -4.20 -6.58
C PRO A 108 28.92 -3.90 -6.94
N TRP A 109 28.02 -3.85 -5.94
CA TRP A 109 26.59 -3.59 -6.12
C TRP A 109 26.17 -2.36 -5.31
N PRO A 110 25.54 -1.35 -5.94
CA PRO A 110 25.10 -0.16 -5.24
C PRO A 110 24.02 -0.46 -4.20
N GLU A 111 24.10 0.23 -3.06
CA GLU A 111 23.05 0.21 -2.03
C GLU A 111 21.82 1.01 -2.48
N ILE A 112 20.68 0.73 -1.84
CA ILE A 112 19.46 1.50 -2.02
C ILE A 112 19.50 2.70 -1.07
N HIS A 113 19.26 3.90 -1.59
CA HIS A 113 19.19 5.13 -0.82
C HIS A 113 17.79 5.74 -0.92
N ILE A 114 17.27 6.19 0.21
CA ILE A 114 16.08 7.03 0.29
C ILE A 114 16.54 8.42 0.68
N GLY A 115 16.68 9.29 -0.30
CA GLY A 115 17.21 10.64 -0.14
C GLY A 115 16.11 11.68 0.04
N GLU A 116 16.43 12.76 0.78
CA GLU A 116 15.59 13.96 0.91
C GLU A 116 16.18 15.10 0.06
N LEU A 117 15.32 15.73 -0.73
CA LEU A 117 15.62 16.95 -1.46
C LEU A 117 14.74 18.09 -0.94
N ARG A 118 15.19 19.31 -1.14
CA ARG A 118 14.45 20.52 -0.82
C ARG A 118 14.28 21.38 -2.06
N ALA A 119 13.03 21.64 -2.45
CA ALA A 119 12.68 22.56 -3.53
C ALA A 119 12.86 24.02 -3.10
N ASN A 120 13.33 24.82 -4.05
CA ASN A 120 13.42 26.28 -3.96
C ASN A 120 12.99 26.85 -5.32
N GLY A 121 11.72 27.19 -5.46
CA GLY A 121 11.15 27.68 -6.72
C GLY A 121 11.18 26.62 -7.82
N SER A 122 11.95 26.88 -8.87
CA SER A 122 12.08 26.01 -10.06
C SER A 122 13.25 25.02 -9.98
N SER A 123 13.90 24.87 -8.83
CA SER A 123 15.00 23.92 -8.61
C SER A 123 14.85 23.20 -7.29
N ALA A 124 15.56 22.07 -7.12
CA ALA A 124 15.70 21.41 -5.85
C ALA A 124 17.14 20.94 -5.64
N SER A 125 17.56 20.87 -4.38
CA SER A 125 18.88 20.40 -3.98
C SER A 125 18.75 19.20 -3.05
N PHE A 126 19.69 18.26 -3.18
CA PHE A 126 19.84 17.14 -2.25
C PHE A 126 20.21 17.66 -0.85
N VAL A 127 19.59 17.10 0.17
CA VAL A 127 19.80 17.46 1.58
C VAL A 127 20.58 16.37 2.31
N ARG A 128 20.06 15.14 2.26
CA ARG A 128 20.62 14.00 3.00
C ARG A 128 19.96 12.67 2.60
N ASP A 129 20.57 11.57 2.97
CA ASP A 129 19.89 10.28 3.02
C ASP A 129 19.11 10.13 4.33
N LEU A 130 17.90 9.57 4.21
CA LEU A 130 17.07 9.16 5.35
C LEU A 130 17.35 7.72 5.75
N LEU A 131 17.52 6.85 4.76
CA LEU A 131 17.71 5.42 4.93
C LEU A 131 18.62 4.90 3.82
N THR A 132 19.59 4.08 4.21
CA THR A 132 20.45 3.31 3.30
C THR A 132 20.20 1.83 3.56
N ILE A 133 19.99 1.06 2.49
CA ILE A 133 19.67 -0.37 2.56
C ILE A 133 20.74 -1.12 1.76
N PRO A 134 21.56 -1.96 2.42
CA PRO A 134 22.54 -2.80 1.75
C PRO A 134 21.89 -3.70 0.70
N HIS A 135 22.56 -3.81 -0.46
CA HIS A 135 22.16 -4.66 -1.57
C HIS A 135 23.38 -5.45 -2.09
N PRO A 136 23.87 -6.42 -1.30
CA PRO A 136 25.25 -6.89 -1.42
C PRO A 136 25.52 -7.90 -2.54
N ASN A 137 24.49 -8.55 -3.12
CA ASN A 137 24.71 -9.81 -3.81
C ASN A 137 24.52 -9.76 -5.33
N GLN A 138 23.60 -8.93 -5.84
CA GLN A 138 23.21 -8.93 -7.25
C GLN A 138 22.90 -7.51 -7.73
N GLY A 139 22.84 -7.33 -9.06
CA GLY A 139 22.57 -6.02 -9.68
C GLY A 139 21.11 -5.82 -10.12
N ASN A 140 20.17 -6.61 -9.63
CA ASN A 140 18.75 -6.57 -9.97
C ASN A 140 17.86 -6.74 -8.73
N HIS A 141 16.54 -6.63 -8.89
CA HIS A 141 15.51 -6.65 -7.84
C HIS A 141 15.72 -5.56 -6.77
N TYR A 142 15.89 -4.34 -7.23
CA TYR A 142 15.96 -3.18 -6.33
C TYR A 142 14.57 -2.75 -5.83
N GLY A 143 13.47 -3.19 -6.47
CA GLY A 143 12.16 -2.59 -6.29
C GLY A 143 12.10 -1.23 -6.98
N GLY A 144 11.95 -0.13 -6.21
CA GLY A 144 12.18 1.20 -6.75
C GLY A 144 11.07 2.22 -6.57
N GLN A 145 9.91 1.83 -6.08
CA GLN A 145 8.81 2.76 -5.82
C GLN A 145 8.82 3.27 -4.39
N ILE A 146 8.60 4.57 -4.24
CA ILE A 146 8.21 5.21 -2.98
C ILE A 146 6.93 6.02 -3.17
N ALA A 147 6.07 6.02 -2.17
CA ALA A 147 4.86 6.83 -2.16
C ALA A 147 4.39 7.12 -0.74
N PHE A 148 3.73 8.26 -0.55
CA PHE A 148 3.04 8.52 0.71
C PHE A 148 1.71 7.78 0.74
N GLY A 149 1.49 7.02 1.80
CA GLY A 149 0.20 6.40 2.09
C GLY A 149 -0.82 7.43 2.61
N PRO A 150 -2.09 7.01 2.74
CA PRO A 150 -3.19 7.89 3.15
C PRO A 150 -3.00 8.49 4.55
N GLU A 151 -2.17 7.87 5.38
CA GLU A 151 -1.83 8.35 6.72
C GLU A 151 -0.63 9.32 6.75
N GLY A 152 -0.06 9.69 5.59
CA GLY A 152 1.07 10.60 5.47
C GLY A 152 2.43 9.97 5.84
N LEU A 153 2.51 8.64 5.90
CA LEU A 153 3.75 7.88 6.09
C LEU A 153 4.33 7.51 4.72
N LEU A 154 5.66 7.43 4.65
CA LEU A 154 6.35 7.05 3.42
C LEU A 154 6.48 5.52 3.34
N PHE A 155 5.92 4.94 2.28
CA PHE A 155 6.06 3.54 1.92
C PHE A 155 7.19 3.38 0.91
N ILE A 156 7.95 2.30 1.03
CA ILE A 156 9.13 2.01 0.22
C ILE A 156 9.07 0.54 -0.19
N ALA A 157 9.11 0.26 -1.49
CA ALA A 157 9.17 -1.09 -2.02
C ALA A 157 10.61 -1.49 -2.32
N THR A 158 11.04 -2.64 -1.79
CA THR A 158 12.38 -3.21 -2.02
C THR A 158 12.26 -4.63 -2.54
N GLY A 159 13.02 -4.98 -3.56
CA GLY A 159 13.14 -6.37 -4.03
C GLY A 159 13.94 -7.25 -3.07
N ASP A 160 13.96 -8.54 -3.34
CA ASP A 160 14.61 -9.57 -2.51
C ASP A 160 16.16 -9.54 -2.55
N GLY A 161 16.74 -8.67 -3.39
CA GLY A 161 18.18 -8.50 -3.52
C GLY A 161 18.77 -9.22 -4.73
N GLY A 162 17.91 -9.79 -5.59
CA GLY A 162 18.28 -10.28 -6.92
C GLY A 162 18.65 -11.76 -7.01
N GLY A 163 18.98 -12.16 -8.21
CA GLY A 163 19.28 -13.56 -8.53
C GLY A 163 18.03 -14.41 -8.72
N SER A 164 18.17 -15.70 -8.52
CA SER A 164 17.09 -16.68 -8.64
C SER A 164 16.76 -17.29 -7.27
N ASN A 165 15.49 -17.64 -7.08
CA ASN A 165 15.02 -18.41 -5.91
C ASN A 165 15.25 -17.77 -4.54
N ASP A 166 15.54 -16.46 -4.47
CA ASP A 166 15.85 -15.77 -3.21
C ASP A 166 16.87 -16.57 -2.35
N GLU A 167 18.04 -16.85 -2.94
CA GLU A 167 19.08 -17.70 -2.30
C GLU A 167 19.54 -17.15 -0.94
N MET A 168 19.35 -15.86 -0.70
CA MET A 168 19.71 -15.20 0.55
C MET A 168 18.56 -15.19 1.57
N HIS A 169 17.39 -15.74 1.20
CA HIS A 169 16.19 -15.81 2.04
C HIS A 169 15.67 -14.45 2.53
N ASN A 170 15.97 -13.40 1.78
CA ASN A 170 15.63 -12.03 2.17
C ASN A 170 14.13 -11.81 2.27
N ALA A 171 13.35 -12.36 1.35
CA ALA A 171 11.91 -12.09 1.30
C ALA A 171 11.19 -12.51 2.58
N GLN A 172 11.55 -13.67 3.17
CA GLN A 172 10.93 -14.18 4.40
C GLN A 172 11.61 -13.69 5.68
N ASP A 173 12.89 -13.29 5.63
CA ASP A 173 13.62 -12.77 6.79
C ASP A 173 13.26 -11.30 7.05
N LYS A 174 12.51 -11.05 8.13
CA LYS A 174 12.13 -9.70 8.56
C LYS A 174 13.27 -8.89 9.19
N THR A 175 14.44 -9.49 9.40
CA THR A 175 15.61 -8.77 9.93
C THR A 175 16.42 -8.07 8.84
N THR A 176 16.13 -8.36 7.57
CA THR A 176 16.60 -7.58 6.40
C THR A 176 15.52 -6.63 5.91
N LEU A 177 15.94 -5.64 5.11
CA LEU A 177 15.02 -4.67 4.50
C LEU A 177 14.72 -4.98 3.03
N LEU A 178 15.16 -6.15 2.52
CA LEU A 178 14.96 -6.60 1.15
C LEU A 178 13.75 -7.53 1.05
N GLY A 179 13.02 -7.50 -0.09
CA GLY A 179 11.79 -8.27 -0.31
C GLY A 179 10.60 -7.78 0.52
N LYS A 180 10.43 -6.44 0.64
CA LYS A 180 9.53 -5.80 1.59
C LYS A 180 8.74 -4.63 0.99
N ILE A 181 7.62 -4.36 1.62
CA ILE A 181 7.11 -2.98 1.74
C ILE A 181 7.53 -2.48 3.12
N LEU A 182 8.34 -1.43 3.16
CA LEU A 182 8.73 -0.73 4.37
C LEU A 182 7.82 0.47 4.59
N ARG A 183 7.70 0.94 5.85
CA ARG A 183 6.93 2.14 6.17
C ARG A 183 7.63 2.95 7.27
N ILE A 184 7.91 4.22 6.96
CA ILE A 184 8.58 5.16 7.87
C ILE A 184 7.80 6.47 7.97
N GLY A 185 7.96 7.15 9.09
CA GLY A 185 7.56 8.54 9.23
C GLY A 185 8.72 9.46 8.84
N VAL A 186 8.45 10.49 8.04
CA VAL A 186 9.43 11.53 7.73
C VAL A 186 9.32 12.64 8.77
N ASP A 187 10.41 12.93 9.45
CA ASP A 187 10.41 13.96 10.50
C ASP A 187 10.23 15.36 9.89
N PRO A 188 9.11 16.05 10.13
CA PRO A 188 8.88 17.39 9.59
C PRO A 188 9.85 18.44 10.14
N SER A 189 10.43 18.23 11.32
CA SER A 189 11.44 19.11 11.90
C SER A 189 12.80 18.98 11.21
N GLY A 190 13.03 17.86 10.50
CA GLY A 190 14.30 17.55 9.84
C GLY A 190 15.43 17.17 10.79
N VAL A 191 15.17 17.02 12.09
CA VAL A 191 16.19 16.63 13.09
C VAL A 191 16.54 15.15 12.95
N LEU A 192 15.54 14.27 12.87
CA LEU A 192 15.75 12.85 12.64
C LEU A 192 15.74 12.55 11.14
N PRO A 193 16.49 11.54 10.69
CA PRO A 193 16.38 11.08 9.31
C PRO A 193 14.98 10.54 9.03
N TYR A 194 14.46 9.70 9.92
CA TYR A 194 13.09 9.16 9.88
C TYR A 194 12.63 8.78 11.29
N THR A 195 11.35 8.44 11.42
CA THR A 195 10.78 7.88 12.64
C THR A 195 10.16 6.50 12.33
N VAL A 196 10.08 5.65 13.36
CA VAL A 196 9.38 4.37 13.29
C VAL A 196 7.93 4.55 13.70
N PRO A 197 6.95 4.37 12.80
CA PRO A 197 5.54 4.45 13.19
C PRO A 197 5.20 3.39 14.24
N THR A 198 4.54 3.80 15.31
CA THR A 198 4.09 2.86 16.35
C THR A 198 3.02 1.88 15.85
N SER A 199 2.38 2.22 14.75
CA SER A 199 1.41 1.39 14.03
C SER A 199 2.07 0.36 13.11
N ASN A 200 3.39 0.34 12.96
CA ASN A 200 4.05 -0.74 12.22
C ASN A 200 3.84 -2.08 12.94
N PRO A 201 3.64 -3.17 12.18
CA PRO A 201 3.26 -4.48 12.76
C PRO A 201 4.32 -5.02 13.72
N PHE A 202 5.57 -4.66 13.49
CA PHE A 202 6.73 -5.12 14.26
C PHE A 202 7.42 -3.98 15.03
N ALA A 203 6.75 -2.85 15.26
CA ALA A 203 7.32 -1.68 15.94
C ALA A 203 7.93 -1.98 17.31
N GLY A 204 7.49 -3.04 17.99
CA GLY A 204 8.02 -3.50 19.28
C GLY A 204 9.19 -4.47 19.20
N SER A 205 9.71 -4.79 18.01
CA SER A 205 10.84 -5.69 17.83
C SER A 205 12.13 -5.10 18.42
N ALA A 206 13.00 -5.98 18.92
CA ALA A 206 14.37 -5.62 19.29
C ALA A 206 15.24 -5.30 18.07
N ASN A 207 14.94 -5.92 16.90
CA ASN A 207 15.65 -5.67 15.65
C ASN A 207 15.18 -4.34 15.02
N ALA A 208 16.14 -3.46 14.71
CA ALA A 208 15.84 -2.13 14.16
C ALA A 208 15.21 -2.20 12.76
N ASN A 209 15.68 -3.12 11.91
CA ASN A 209 15.15 -3.30 10.55
C ASN A 209 13.71 -3.83 10.59
N GLU A 210 13.44 -4.86 11.41
CA GLU A 210 12.10 -5.43 11.51
C GLU A 210 11.05 -4.37 11.89
N ARG A 211 11.42 -3.36 12.67
CA ARG A 211 10.52 -2.27 13.03
C ARG A 211 10.05 -1.43 11.85
N LEU A 212 10.78 -1.42 10.72
CA LEU A 212 10.43 -0.69 9.50
C LEU A 212 9.53 -1.49 8.57
N VAL A 213 9.48 -2.82 8.72
CA VAL A 213 8.71 -3.71 7.85
C VAL A 213 7.22 -3.48 8.03
N PHE A 214 6.53 -3.18 6.92
CA PHE A 214 5.06 -3.11 6.85
C PHE A 214 4.46 -4.42 6.34
N ALA A 215 5.02 -4.99 5.27
CA ALA A 215 4.69 -6.29 4.69
C ALA A 215 5.95 -6.94 4.12
N TYR A 216 5.93 -8.25 3.89
CA TYR A 216 7.10 -9.01 3.48
C TYR A 216 6.74 -10.20 2.58
N GLY A 217 7.76 -10.90 2.08
CA GLY A 217 7.55 -12.04 1.20
C GLY A 217 7.26 -11.62 -0.24
N LEU A 218 7.92 -10.55 -0.71
CA LEU A 218 7.84 -10.02 -2.07
C LEU A 218 9.15 -10.31 -2.81
N ARG A 219 9.07 -10.50 -4.14
CA ARG A 219 10.24 -10.76 -4.98
C ARG A 219 10.87 -9.48 -5.51
N ASN A 220 10.16 -8.77 -6.35
CA ASN A 220 10.58 -7.48 -6.89
C ASN A 220 9.37 -6.58 -7.09
N PRO A 221 8.80 -6.03 -5.98
CA PRO A 221 7.66 -5.13 -6.03
C PRO A 221 8.06 -3.82 -6.71
N TYR A 222 8.04 -3.83 -8.04
CA TYR A 222 8.63 -2.77 -8.87
C TYR A 222 7.83 -1.48 -8.78
N ARG A 223 6.49 -1.55 -8.95
CA ARG A 223 5.62 -0.39 -8.75
C ARG A 223 4.44 -0.76 -7.86
N PHE A 224 4.08 0.18 -6.99
CA PHE A 224 2.85 0.10 -6.21
C PHE A 224 2.15 1.45 -6.22
N SER A 225 0.87 1.47 -5.89
CA SER A 225 0.10 2.70 -5.78
C SER A 225 -0.98 2.59 -4.72
N PHE A 226 -1.46 3.75 -4.28
CA PHE A 226 -2.68 3.85 -3.47
C PHE A 226 -3.83 4.35 -4.34
N ASP A 227 -4.99 3.69 -4.26
CA ASP A 227 -6.21 4.20 -4.87
C ASP A 227 -6.57 5.57 -4.26
N ARG A 228 -6.69 6.61 -5.07
CA ARG A 228 -7.02 7.96 -4.60
C ARG A 228 -8.36 8.07 -3.87
N LEU A 229 -9.33 7.19 -4.16
CA LEU A 229 -10.68 7.25 -3.60
C LEU A 229 -10.83 6.33 -2.38
N TYR A 230 -10.39 5.09 -2.49
CA TYR A 230 -10.57 4.09 -1.42
C TYR A 230 -9.32 3.87 -0.60
N HIS A 231 -8.17 4.41 -1.06
CA HIS A 231 -6.87 4.29 -0.42
C HIS A 231 -6.32 2.86 -0.33
N ASP A 232 -6.85 1.95 -1.12
CA ASP A 232 -6.36 0.58 -1.20
C ASP A 232 -4.94 0.56 -1.76
N LEU A 233 -4.08 -0.31 -1.21
CA LEU A 233 -2.73 -0.54 -1.73
C LEU A 233 -2.78 -1.61 -2.82
N VAL A 234 -2.16 -1.34 -3.96
CA VAL A 234 -1.99 -2.31 -5.06
C VAL A 234 -0.52 -2.36 -5.43
N ILE A 235 0.03 -3.57 -5.56
CA ILE A 235 1.44 -3.84 -5.81
C ILE A 235 1.53 -4.69 -7.07
N GLY A 236 2.43 -4.33 -8.00
CA GLY A 236 2.90 -5.23 -9.06
C GLY A 236 4.21 -5.86 -8.62
N ASP A 237 4.20 -7.15 -8.35
CA ASP A 237 5.36 -7.92 -7.91
C ASP A 237 5.84 -8.84 -9.05
N VAL A 238 7.05 -8.57 -9.53
CA VAL A 238 7.62 -9.31 -10.66
C VAL A 238 8.00 -10.72 -10.25
N GLY A 239 7.40 -11.69 -10.90
CA GLY A 239 7.68 -13.10 -10.68
C GLY A 239 9.00 -13.58 -11.25
N GLN A 240 9.33 -14.87 -11.08
CA GLN A 240 10.61 -15.41 -11.54
C GLN A 240 10.50 -16.03 -12.94
N SER A 241 9.60 -16.99 -13.10
CA SER A 241 9.52 -17.76 -14.35
C SER A 241 8.15 -18.41 -14.59
N ALA A 242 7.30 -18.44 -13.60
CA ALA A 242 6.00 -19.08 -13.71
C ALA A 242 4.86 -18.07 -13.76
N ARG A 243 4.86 -17.08 -12.87
CA ARG A 243 3.74 -16.13 -12.71
C ARG A 243 4.23 -14.71 -12.47
N GLU A 244 3.58 -13.75 -13.10
CA GLU A 244 3.55 -12.35 -12.71
C GLU A 244 2.35 -12.12 -11.81
N GLU A 245 2.43 -11.20 -10.82
CA GLU A 245 1.33 -11.03 -9.87
C GLU A 245 1.00 -9.57 -9.54
N ILE A 246 -0.29 -9.37 -9.26
CA ILE A 246 -0.82 -8.10 -8.75
C ILE A 246 -1.48 -8.38 -7.42
N ASP A 247 -0.90 -7.81 -6.38
CA ASP A 247 -1.41 -7.89 -5.03
C ASP A 247 -2.32 -6.72 -4.72
N TRP A 248 -3.40 -7.00 -4.02
CA TRP A 248 -4.34 -5.98 -3.58
C TRP A 248 -4.61 -6.09 -2.09
N ALA A 249 -4.42 -4.98 -1.42
CA ALA A 249 -4.60 -4.88 0.01
C ALA A 249 -5.56 -3.73 0.33
N PRO A 250 -6.87 -4.00 0.48
CA PRO A 250 -7.85 -2.97 0.75
C PRO A 250 -7.65 -2.34 2.15
N VAL A 251 -8.01 -1.07 2.28
CA VAL A 251 -8.05 -0.35 3.57
C VAL A 251 -8.86 -1.13 4.62
N ALA A 252 -9.96 -1.77 4.20
CA ALA A 252 -10.77 -2.62 5.08
C ALA A 252 -9.99 -3.79 5.71
N ALA A 253 -8.89 -4.23 5.07
CA ALA A 253 -7.96 -5.23 5.55
C ALA A 253 -6.66 -4.61 6.11
N ASN A 254 -6.69 -3.35 6.52
CA ASN A 254 -5.56 -2.57 7.03
C ASN A 254 -4.37 -2.50 6.07
N LEU A 255 -4.61 -2.36 4.76
CA LEU A 255 -3.58 -2.24 3.72
C LEU A 255 -2.58 -3.41 3.69
N GLY A 256 -2.95 -4.57 4.21
CA GLY A 256 -2.03 -5.71 4.27
C GLY A 256 -0.94 -5.63 5.34
N ILE A 257 -1.12 -4.81 6.37
CA ILE A 257 -0.16 -4.66 7.47
C ILE A 257 0.24 -6.02 8.10
N GLY A 258 1.54 -6.29 8.16
CA GLY A 258 2.11 -7.51 8.73
C GLY A 258 1.88 -8.77 7.89
N ARG A 259 1.44 -8.62 6.63
CA ARG A 259 1.13 -9.73 5.74
C ARG A 259 2.37 -10.29 5.05
N ASN A 260 2.31 -11.59 4.76
CA ASN A 260 3.29 -12.32 3.98
C ASN A 260 2.70 -12.65 2.60
N TYR A 261 3.30 -12.10 1.55
CA TYR A 261 2.89 -12.32 0.17
C TYR A 261 3.42 -13.62 -0.44
N GLY A 262 4.37 -14.28 0.24
CA GLY A 262 4.67 -15.70 0.00
C GLY A 262 5.97 -15.99 -0.74
N TRP A 263 6.60 -15.04 -1.42
CA TRP A 263 7.87 -15.29 -2.09
C TRP A 263 8.96 -15.71 -1.07
N ASN A 264 9.76 -16.76 -1.30
CA ASN A 264 9.83 -17.69 -2.45
C ASN A 264 9.06 -19.02 -2.22
N CYS A 265 8.24 -19.09 -1.20
CA CYS A 265 7.38 -20.25 -0.94
C CYS A 265 6.24 -20.35 -1.96
N ARG A 266 5.88 -19.21 -2.55
CA ARG A 266 4.86 -19.03 -3.58
C ARG A 266 5.41 -18.21 -4.74
N GLU A 267 4.88 -18.43 -5.94
CA GLU A 267 5.01 -17.59 -7.10
C GLU A 267 3.61 -17.47 -7.73
N GLY A 268 2.97 -16.32 -7.56
CA GLY A 268 1.54 -16.20 -7.77
C GLY A 268 0.76 -17.18 -6.89
N ARG A 269 -0.25 -17.84 -7.45
CA ARG A 269 -1.03 -18.90 -6.76
C ARG A 269 -0.36 -20.26 -6.78
N LEU A 270 0.80 -20.40 -7.42
CA LEU A 270 1.52 -21.66 -7.51
C LEU A 270 2.45 -21.86 -6.29
N ALA A 271 2.92 -23.10 -6.11
CA ALA A 271 4.06 -23.34 -5.24
C ALA A 271 5.29 -22.71 -5.88
N GLY A 272 6.04 -21.93 -5.10
CA GLY A 272 7.31 -21.33 -5.52
C GLY A 272 8.47 -22.33 -5.38
N PRO A 273 9.72 -21.86 -5.60
CA PRO A 273 10.92 -22.67 -5.42
C PRO A 273 11.05 -23.25 -4.02
N ALA A 274 10.50 -22.58 -3.02
CA ALA A 274 10.43 -23.00 -1.61
C ALA A 274 11.79 -23.36 -1.00
N THR A 275 12.85 -22.65 -1.39
CA THR A 275 14.21 -22.88 -0.88
C THR A 275 14.41 -22.29 0.50
N ASP A 276 13.55 -21.36 0.93
CA ASP A 276 13.61 -20.74 2.24
C ASP A 276 13.19 -21.73 3.35
N PRO A 277 14.03 -21.88 4.41
CA PRO A 277 13.69 -22.72 5.56
C PRO A 277 12.40 -22.30 6.30
N GLY A 278 11.98 -21.03 6.14
CA GLY A 278 10.73 -20.48 6.68
C GLY A 278 9.48 -20.87 5.90
N CYS A 279 9.62 -21.52 4.73
CA CYS A 279 8.49 -21.98 3.94
C CYS A 279 7.70 -23.07 4.67
N SER A 280 6.41 -22.85 4.83
CA SER A 280 5.50 -23.83 5.42
C SER A 280 4.38 -24.17 4.43
N PRO A 281 4.12 -25.46 4.18
CA PRO A 281 2.98 -25.88 3.35
C PRO A 281 1.62 -25.38 3.88
N THR A 282 1.56 -25.10 5.18
CA THR A 282 0.38 -24.56 5.87
C THR A 282 0.55 -23.08 6.23
N GLY A 283 1.54 -22.40 5.65
CA GLY A 283 1.80 -20.99 5.85
C GLY A 283 0.59 -20.14 5.42
N SER A 284 0.32 -19.08 6.18
CA SER A 284 -0.75 -18.15 5.84
C SER A 284 -0.17 -17.08 4.92
N TYR A 285 -0.09 -17.37 3.63
CA TYR A 285 0.29 -16.44 2.59
C TYR A 285 -0.93 -15.70 2.06
N ILE A 286 -0.72 -14.50 1.55
CA ILE A 286 -1.75 -13.74 0.84
C ILE A 286 -1.69 -14.14 -0.62
N GLU A 287 -2.81 -14.61 -1.12
CA GLU A 287 -2.97 -14.87 -2.55
C GLU A 287 -3.07 -13.54 -3.30
N PRO A 288 -2.43 -13.41 -4.48
CA PRO A 288 -2.58 -12.22 -5.30
C PRO A 288 -4.03 -12.04 -5.76
N ALA A 289 -4.45 -10.79 -5.94
CA ALA A 289 -5.74 -10.48 -6.56
C ALA A 289 -5.81 -11.03 -7.99
N PHE A 290 -4.69 -10.93 -8.71
CA PHE A 290 -4.56 -11.43 -10.07
C PHE A 290 -3.13 -11.92 -10.32
N ASP A 291 -2.99 -13.05 -11.01
CA ASP A 291 -1.72 -13.55 -11.49
C ASP A 291 -1.87 -14.09 -12.92
N TYR A 292 -0.83 -13.97 -13.74
CA TYR A 292 -0.82 -14.41 -15.12
C TYR A 292 0.52 -15.10 -15.47
N PRO A 293 0.52 -15.99 -16.48
CA PRO A 293 1.72 -16.72 -16.85
C PRO A 293 2.85 -15.79 -17.30
N HIS A 294 4.07 -16.07 -16.84
CA HIS A 294 5.27 -15.40 -17.34
C HIS A 294 5.52 -15.74 -18.82
N ILE A 295 5.19 -16.99 -19.23
CA ILE A 295 5.15 -17.44 -20.63
C ILE A 295 3.80 -18.09 -20.89
N ASP A 296 3.13 -17.75 -21.98
CA ASP A 296 1.86 -18.39 -22.35
C ASP A 296 2.06 -19.88 -22.63
N PRO A 297 1.45 -20.79 -21.85
CA PRO A 297 1.54 -22.24 -22.07
C PRO A 297 1.04 -22.70 -23.45
N GLY A 298 0.23 -21.90 -24.13
CA GLY A 298 -0.33 -22.19 -25.45
C GLY A 298 0.50 -21.76 -26.64
N GLY A 299 1.68 -21.16 -26.43
CA GLY A 299 2.57 -20.68 -27.50
C GLY A 299 2.03 -19.47 -28.25
N GLY A 300 1.05 -18.77 -27.68
CA GLY A 300 0.62 -17.44 -28.11
C GLY A 300 1.64 -16.36 -27.78
N ALA A 301 1.34 -15.09 -28.06
CA ALA A 301 2.16 -13.99 -27.62
C ALA A 301 2.32 -14.06 -26.10
N ALA A 302 3.57 -14.05 -25.62
CA ALA A 302 3.88 -14.10 -24.19
C ALA A 302 3.08 -13.02 -23.46
N HIS A 303 2.24 -13.43 -22.49
CA HIS A 303 1.44 -12.49 -21.73
C HIS A 303 2.28 -11.70 -20.72
N GLY A 304 3.47 -12.18 -20.36
CA GLY A 304 4.28 -11.48 -19.39
C GLY A 304 5.77 -11.68 -19.56
N SER A 305 6.51 -10.61 -19.32
CA SER A 305 7.96 -10.64 -19.11
C SER A 305 8.31 -10.07 -17.74
N ALA A 306 7.59 -9.03 -17.30
CA ALA A 306 7.69 -8.42 -15.98
C ALA A 306 6.51 -7.47 -15.81
N VAL A 307 5.72 -7.68 -14.78
CA VAL A 307 4.63 -6.77 -14.42
C VAL A 307 5.19 -5.41 -13.99
N ILE A 308 4.66 -4.35 -14.56
CA ILE A 308 5.06 -2.99 -14.19
C ILE A 308 4.23 -2.46 -13.01
N GLY A 309 3.02 -2.96 -12.81
CA GLY A 309 2.06 -2.35 -11.92
C GLY A 309 1.37 -1.14 -12.55
N GLY A 310 0.73 -0.28 -11.76
CA GLY A 310 -0.01 0.88 -12.27
C GLY A 310 -0.91 1.55 -11.26
N TYR A 311 -2.11 2.02 -11.68
CA TYR A 311 -3.02 2.83 -10.87
C TYR A 311 -4.48 2.46 -11.05
N VAL A 312 -5.29 2.64 -10.01
CA VAL A 312 -6.75 2.60 -10.14
C VAL A 312 -7.22 3.87 -10.82
N VAL A 313 -7.88 3.74 -11.98
CA VAL A 313 -8.31 4.88 -12.79
C VAL A 313 -9.37 5.69 -12.06
N ARG A 314 -9.05 6.94 -11.78
CA ARG A 314 -9.94 7.95 -11.18
C ARG A 314 -10.04 9.22 -12.03
N ASP A 315 -9.46 9.19 -13.22
CA ASP A 315 -9.57 10.25 -14.21
C ASP A 315 -10.99 10.31 -14.80
N PRO A 316 -11.74 11.40 -14.60
CA PRO A 316 -13.10 11.54 -15.14
C PRO A 316 -13.14 11.60 -16.68
N SER A 317 -11.99 11.82 -17.34
CA SER A 317 -11.92 11.77 -18.80
C SER A 317 -11.90 10.34 -19.38
N LEU A 318 -11.73 9.34 -18.49
CA LEU A 318 -11.67 7.92 -18.83
C LEU A 318 -12.84 7.14 -18.19
N PRO A 319 -14.09 7.48 -18.46
CA PRO A 319 -15.25 6.89 -17.77
C PRO A 319 -15.38 5.37 -17.97
N GLU A 320 -14.90 4.85 -19.10
CA GLU A 320 -14.90 3.42 -19.44
C GLU A 320 -13.89 2.60 -18.63
N LEU A 321 -12.89 3.27 -18.04
CA LEU A 321 -11.88 2.68 -17.16
C LEU A 321 -12.12 3.00 -15.69
N ALA A 322 -13.14 3.79 -15.37
CA ALA A 322 -13.38 4.27 -14.01
C ALA A 322 -13.45 3.12 -12.98
N GLY A 323 -12.57 3.16 -11.98
CA GLY A 323 -12.49 2.15 -10.93
C GLY A 323 -11.73 0.88 -11.30
N ARG A 324 -11.27 0.73 -12.52
CA ARG A 324 -10.40 -0.38 -12.91
C ARG A 324 -8.94 -0.07 -12.54
N TYR A 325 -8.20 -1.07 -12.16
CA TYR A 325 -6.75 -0.97 -12.01
C TYR A 325 -6.10 -1.12 -13.38
N LEU A 326 -5.50 -0.06 -13.85
CA LEU A 326 -4.70 -0.06 -15.07
C LEU A 326 -3.29 -0.49 -14.74
N TYR A 327 -2.75 -1.43 -15.48
CA TYR A 327 -1.40 -1.95 -15.32
C TYR A 327 -0.76 -2.26 -16.68
N GLY A 328 0.50 -2.55 -16.68
CA GLY A 328 1.21 -2.95 -17.88
C GLY A 328 2.26 -4.00 -17.60
N ASP A 329 2.84 -4.49 -18.70
CA ASP A 329 3.96 -5.40 -18.70
C ASP A 329 5.12 -4.81 -19.53
N LEU A 330 6.34 -5.24 -19.27
CA LEU A 330 7.55 -4.76 -19.96
C LEU A 330 7.46 -4.97 -21.49
N ASN A 331 6.64 -5.93 -21.96
CA ASN A 331 6.35 -6.13 -23.38
C ASN A 331 5.61 -4.93 -24.02
N GLY A 332 5.14 -3.99 -23.22
CA GLY A 332 4.50 -2.75 -23.66
C GLY A 332 2.98 -2.80 -23.70
N GLU A 333 2.35 -3.92 -23.39
CA GLU A 333 0.89 -4.02 -23.33
C GLU A 333 0.34 -3.30 -22.11
N ILE A 334 -0.73 -2.53 -22.31
CA ILE A 334 -1.48 -1.87 -21.24
C ILE A 334 -2.83 -2.59 -21.10
N ARG A 335 -3.10 -3.05 -19.91
CA ARG A 335 -4.26 -3.84 -19.52
C ARG A 335 -4.99 -3.20 -18.34
N SER A 336 -6.19 -3.65 -18.06
CA SER A 336 -6.91 -3.27 -16.85
C SER A 336 -7.69 -4.42 -16.25
N LEU A 337 -7.86 -4.40 -14.94
CA LEU A 337 -8.65 -5.38 -14.20
C LEU A 337 -9.55 -4.72 -13.14
N VAL A 338 -10.58 -5.45 -12.70
CA VAL A 338 -11.38 -5.08 -11.54
C VAL A 338 -10.78 -5.74 -10.30
N LEU A 339 -10.40 -4.92 -9.32
CA LEU A 339 -9.88 -5.43 -8.03
C LEU A 339 -11.03 -6.01 -7.21
N SER A 340 -10.98 -7.32 -6.94
CA SER A 340 -12.02 -8.03 -6.19
C SER A 340 -11.44 -9.35 -5.65
N GLU A 341 -11.86 -9.77 -4.45
CA GLU A 341 -11.50 -11.09 -3.89
C GLU A 341 -12.17 -12.26 -4.62
N ALA A 342 -13.30 -12.01 -5.28
CA ALA A 342 -14.12 -13.06 -5.89
C ALA A 342 -13.94 -13.19 -7.40
N PHE A 343 -13.62 -12.13 -8.09
CA PHE A 343 -13.57 -12.10 -9.54
C PHE A 343 -12.74 -10.93 -10.07
N THR A 344 -11.79 -11.23 -10.93
CA THR A 344 -11.05 -10.22 -11.68
C THR A 344 -11.45 -10.29 -13.14
N SER A 345 -11.83 -9.14 -13.71
CA SER A 345 -12.14 -8.99 -15.14
C SER A 345 -10.97 -8.32 -15.83
N ASP A 346 -9.93 -9.10 -16.08
CA ASP A 346 -8.77 -8.64 -16.83
C ASP A 346 -9.08 -8.49 -18.33
N ARG A 347 -8.58 -7.43 -18.95
CA ARG A 347 -8.68 -7.20 -20.39
C ARG A 347 -7.55 -6.33 -20.93
N SER A 348 -7.18 -6.52 -22.20
CA SER A 348 -6.37 -5.56 -22.95
C SER A 348 -7.17 -4.27 -23.21
N GLU A 349 -6.53 -3.14 -23.09
CA GLU A 349 -7.15 -1.85 -23.44
C GLU A 349 -6.97 -1.50 -24.93
N ASN A 350 -6.31 -2.38 -25.70
CA ASN A 350 -6.08 -2.21 -27.14
C ASN A 350 -5.41 -0.88 -27.52
N LEU A 351 -4.61 -0.35 -26.60
CA LEU A 351 -3.76 0.81 -26.87
C LEU A 351 -2.55 0.39 -27.72
N ILE A 352 -1.98 1.34 -28.44
CA ILE A 352 -0.70 1.12 -29.11
C ILE A 352 0.32 0.73 -28.02
N PRO A 353 1.03 -0.41 -28.16
CA PRO A 353 2.00 -0.83 -27.18
C PRO A 353 3.07 0.24 -26.94
N VAL A 354 3.37 0.49 -25.68
CA VAL A 354 4.44 1.40 -25.28
C VAL A 354 5.75 0.60 -25.20
N THR A 355 6.55 0.69 -26.26
CA THR A 355 7.82 -0.04 -26.32
C THR A 355 8.67 0.24 -25.08
N ASN A 356 9.17 -0.82 -24.43
CA ASN A 356 9.92 -0.73 -23.18
C ASN A 356 9.15 0.06 -22.10
N LEU A 357 7.88 -0.33 -21.87
CA LEU A 357 7.06 0.25 -20.81
C LEU A 357 7.74 0.03 -19.47
N ASN A 358 8.18 1.12 -18.86
CA ASN A 358 9.02 1.07 -17.67
C ASN A 358 8.29 1.54 -16.41
N SER A 359 7.24 2.34 -16.56
CA SER A 359 6.49 2.84 -15.40
C SER A 359 5.15 3.43 -15.80
N PHE A 360 4.33 3.62 -14.79
CA PHE A 360 3.20 4.56 -14.84
C PHE A 360 3.41 5.68 -13.84
N GLY A 361 2.64 6.74 -13.99
CA GLY A 361 2.53 7.81 -13.02
C GLY A 361 1.13 8.38 -12.97
N GLU A 362 0.82 9.07 -11.89
CA GLU A 362 -0.45 9.74 -11.70
C GLU A 362 -0.20 11.18 -11.24
N ASP A 363 -0.95 12.12 -11.79
CA ASP A 363 -0.89 13.51 -11.33
C ASP A 363 -1.95 13.82 -10.25
N SER A 364 -1.92 15.04 -9.73
CA SER A 364 -2.84 15.45 -8.67
C SER A 364 -4.31 15.51 -9.10
N CYS A 365 -4.59 15.41 -10.40
CA CYS A 365 -5.94 15.26 -10.96
C CYS A 365 -6.36 13.82 -11.28
N GLY A 366 -5.52 12.83 -10.98
CA GLY A 366 -5.78 11.43 -11.30
C GLY A 366 -5.57 11.09 -12.78
N ARG A 367 -4.94 11.99 -13.57
CA ARG A 367 -4.57 11.68 -14.95
C ARG A 367 -3.41 10.71 -14.95
N ILE A 368 -3.50 9.66 -15.75
CA ILE A 368 -2.51 8.57 -15.78
C ILE A 368 -1.54 8.79 -16.94
N TYR A 369 -0.28 8.50 -16.66
CA TYR A 369 0.83 8.57 -17.60
C TYR A 369 1.49 7.21 -17.76
N ALA A 370 1.90 6.88 -18.98
CA ALA A 370 2.74 5.72 -19.30
C ALA A 370 4.14 6.21 -19.68
N VAL A 371 5.16 5.57 -19.15
CA VAL A 371 6.56 5.95 -19.29
C VAL A 371 7.32 4.87 -20.06
N SER A 372 7.86 5.22 -21.21
CA SER A 372 8.78 4.34 -21.96
C SER A 372 10.22 4.59 -21.53
N GLY A 373 10.93 3.55 -21.14
CA GLY A 373 12.37 3.63 -20.83
C GLY A 373 13.23 4.09 -22.03
N ASN A 374 12.67 4.06 -23.25
CA ASN A 374 13.30 4.56 -24.48
C ASN A 374 13.15 6.08 -24.67
N GLY A 375 12.43 6.77 -23.78
CA GLY A 375 12.32 8.24 -23.77
C GLY A 375 10.92 8.80 -23.75
N PRO A 376 9.96 8.36 -24.54
CA PRO A 376 8.63 8.93 -24.58
C PRO A 376 7.87 8.79 -23.26
N VAL A 377 7.15 9.85 -22.89
CA VAL A 377 6.15 9.87 -21.82
C VAL A 377 4.81 10.21 -22.47
N TYR A 378 3.79 9.42 -22.16
CA TYR A 378 2.45 9.57 -22.70
C TYR A 378 1.45 9.82 -21.59
N ARG A 379 0.43 10.61 -21.85
CA ARG A 379 -0.76 10.73 -21.02
C ARG A 379 -1.88 9.90 -21.62
N LEU A 380 -2.60 9.13 -20.80
CA LEU A 380 -3.86 8.54 -21.22
C LEU A 380 -4.92 9.62 -21.34
N THR A 381 -5.69 9.58 -22.42
CA THR A 381 -6.77 10.54 -22.69
C THR A 381 -8.00 9.78 -23.15
N GLY A 382 -9.18 10.21 -22.74
CA GLY A 382 -10.46 9.66 -23.12
C GLY A 382 -11.32 10.62 -23.93
N SER A 383 -12.59 10.32 -24.02
CA SER A 383 -13.57 11.05 -24.83
C SER A 383 -13.99 12.39 -24.23
N THR A 384 -13.78 12.61 -22.94
CA THR A 384 -14.17 13.83 -22.25
C THR A 384 -12.95 14.63 -21.78
N PRO A 385 -13.00 15.99 -21.79
CA PRO A 385 -11.95 16.78 -21.21
C PRO A 385 -11.83 16.51 -19.70
N ASN A 386 -10.62 16.34 -19.20
CA ASN A 386 -10.38 16.34 -17.76
C ASN A 386 -10.43 17.78 -17.25
N THR A 387 -11.52 18.14 -16.62
CA THR A 387 -11.75 19.47 -16.03
C THR A 387 -11.40 19.52 -14.53
N CYS A 388 -10.63 18.55 -14.05
CA CYS A 388 -10.25 18.47 -12.65
C CYS A 388 -9.55 19.76 -12.19
N MET A 389 -10.07 20.33 -11.14
CA MET A 389 -9.34 21.29 -10.31
C MET A 389 -8.53 20.46 -9.30
N PRO A 390 -7.23 20.70 -9.13
CA PRO A 390 -6.44 19.99 -8.16
C PRO A 390 -7.06 20.17 -6.78
N THR A 391 -7.54 19.10 -6.19
CA THR A 391 -7.80 19.08 -4.76
C THR A 391 -6.44 18.87 -4.10
N PRO A 392 -5.99 19.79 -3.23
CA PRO A 392 -4.84 19.49 -2.40
C PRO A 392 -5.08 18.11 -1.76
N PRO A 393 -4.07 17.23 -1.75
CA PRO A 393 -4.22 15.97 -1.02
C PRO A 393 -4.73 16.34 0.38
N PRO A 394 -5.73 15.63 0.90
CA PRO A 394 -6.18 15.89 2.26
C PRO A 394 -4.94 15.86 3.14
N VAL A 395 -4.74 16.92 3.92
CA VAL A 395 -3.70 16.90 4.96
C VAL A 395 -4.16 15.81 5.92
N VAL A 396 -3.73 14.60 5.69
CA VAL A 396 -4.05 13.47 6.53
C VAL A 396 -3.24 13.69 7.81
N LYS A 397 -3.91 14.28 8.79
CA LYS A 397 -3.36 14.34 10.12
C LYS A 397 -3.06 12.90 10.53
N PRO A 398 -1.82 12.55 10.89
CA PRO A 398 -1.49 11.20 11.31
C PRO A 398 -2.50 10.70 12.33
N LEU A 399 -3.05 9.51 12.12
CA LEU A 399 -4.02 8.95 13.06
C LEU A 399 -3.35 8.81 14.42
N THR A 400 -4.06 9.22 15.44
CA THR A 400 -3.56 9.08 16.82
C THR A 400 -3.56 7.60 17.20
N PRO A 401 -2.43 7.05 17.68
CA PRO A 401 -2.36 5.66 18.12
C PRO A 401 -3.42 5.34 19.18
N SER A 402 -4.01 4.18 19.05
CA SER A 402 -5.06 3.70 19.94
C SER A 402 -4.55 2.56 20.82
N VAL A 403 -5.00 2.54 22.04
CA VAL A 403 -4.80 1.40 22.96
C VAL A 403 -6.15 0.85 23.36
N VAL A 404 -6.36 -0.44 23.15
CA VAL A 404 -7.52 -1.17 23.65
C VAL A 404 -7.08 -2.09 24.78
N GLY A 405 -7.69 -1.93 25.93
CA GLY A 405 -7.46 -2.82 27.05
C GLY A 405 -8.71 -3.62 27.40
N ILE A 406 -8.52 -4.80 27.97
CA ILE A 406 -9.59 -5.67 28.48
C ILE A 406 -9.23 -6.22 29.86
N ARG A 407 -10.15 -6.12 30.78
CA ARG A 407 -10.02 -6.71 32.14
C ARG A 407 -11.26 -7.48 32.54
N ALA A 408 -11.08 -8.48 33.40
CA ALA A 408 -12.18 -9.15 34.09
C ALA A 408 -12.21 -8.76 35.57
N VAL A 409 -13.40 -8.63 36.15
CA VAL A 409 -13.57 -8.45 37.58
C VAL A 409 -12.99 -9.66 38.34
N THR A 410 -13.15 -10.85 37.77
CA THR A 410 -12.50 -12.07 38.24
C THR A 410 -12.05 -12.93 37.07
N ARG A 411 -10.84 -13.49 37.16
CA ARG A 411 -10.30 -14.43 36.13
C ARG A 411 -10.72 -15.88 36.40
N ARG A 412 -11.47 -16.15 37.45
CA ARG A 412 -12.02 -17.47 37.79
C ARG A 412 -13.55 -17.35 37.89
N VAL A 413 -14.24 -18.10 37.04
CA VAL A 413 -15.70 -18.07 36.94
C VAL A 413 -16.24 -19.49 37.16
N LYS A 414 -17.37 -19.62 37.89
CA LYS A 414 -18.07 -20.89 38.02
C LYS A 414 -18.48 -21.42 36.64
N ARG A 415 -18.42 -22.72 36.42
CA ARG A 415 -18.86 -23.34 35.15
C ARG A 415 -20.27 -22.85 34.79
N ASN A 416 -20.46 -22.48 33.52
CA ASN A 416 -21.66 -21.84 32.98
C ASN A 416 -22.02 -20.50 33.61
N GLY A 417 -21.11 -19.91 34.43
CA GLY A 417 -21.25 -18.55 34.94
C GLY A 417 -20.95 -17.50 33.87
N ARG A 418 -21.18 -16.24 34.25
CA ARG A 418 -20.87 -15.10 33.37
C ARG A 418 -19.58 -14.43 33.82
N ALA A 419 -18.65 -14.21 32.87
CA ALA A 419 -17.47 -13.37 33.12
C ALA A 419 -17.86 -11.89 32.96
N GLN A 420 -17.58 -11.07 33.97
CA GLN A 420 -17.79 -9.64 33.89
C GLN A 420 -16.51 -9.00 33.32
N LEU A 421 -16.59 -8.59 32.05
CA LEU A 421 -15.48 -7.97 31.32
C LEU A 421 -15.74 -6.48 31.12
N THR A 422 -14.69 -5.69 31.30
CA THR A 422 -14.67 -4.27 30.93
C THR A 422 -13.59 -4.08 29.88
N VAL A 423 -13.96 -3.50 28.76
CA VAL A 423 -13.06 -3.03 27.71
C VAL A 423 -12.94 -1.54 27.86
N TRP A 424 -11.74 -0.99 27.71
CA TRP A 424 -11.51 0.45 27.63
C TRP A 424 -10.64 0.80 26.43
N VAL A 425 -10.78 2.03 25.95
CA VAL A 425 -10.03 2.57 24.82
C VAL A 425 -9.37 3.87 25.23
N SER A 426 -8.13 4.08 24.84
CA SER A 426 -7.36 5.30 25.05
C SER A 426 -6.69 5.73 23.74
N PRO A 427 -6.59 7.02 23.43
CA PRO A 427 -7.24 8.14 24.13
C PRO A 427 -8.77 8.11 23.96
N CYS A 428 -9.48 8.78 24.89
CA CYS A 428 -10.95 8.75 24.96
C CYS A 428 -11.64 9.83 24.11
N ASN A 429 -10.96 10.91 23.79
CA ASN A 429 -11.55 12.09 23.15
C ASN A 429 -12.24 11.73 21.82
N GLY A 430 -13.52 12.09 21.69
CA GLY A 430 -14.31 11.83 20.48
C GLY A 430 -14.76 10.39 20.26
N ARG A 431 -14.37 9.42 21.09
CA ARG A 431 -14.68 7.98 20.90
C ARG A 431 -15.98 7.50 21.53
N ARG A 432 -16.69 8.37 22.24
CA ARG A 432 -18.02 8.03 22.75
C ARG A 432 -18.94 7.54 21.63
N GLY A 433 -19.60 6.42 21.88
CA GLY A 433 -20.52 5.82 20.90
C GLY A 433 -19.87 4.94 19.83
N GLN A 434 -18.55 4.95 19.70
CA GLN A 434 -17.85 3.99 18.84
C GLN A 434 -18.08 2.56 19.29
N THR A 435 -18.02 1.63 18.36
CA THR A 435 -18.32 0.22 18.60
C THR A 435 -17.05 -0.58 18.86
N VAL A 436 -17.00 -1.24 20.02
CA VAL A 436 -15.97 -2.24 20.33
C VAL A 436 -16.51 -3.64 20.07
N LYS A 437 -15.74 -4.48 19.42
CA LYS A 437 -16.05 -5.89 19.17
C LYS A 437 -15.34 -6.76 20.20
N LEU A 438 -16.03 -7.77 20.75
CA LEU A 438 -15.46 -8.76 21.66
C LEU A 438 -15.40 -10.12 20.96
N PHE A 439 -14.25 -10.78 21.09
CA PHE A 439 -14.00 -12.12 20.56
C PHE A 439 -13.72 -13.12 21.69
N ARG A 440 -14.16 -14.35 21.50
CA ARG A 440 -13.81 -15.54 22.30
C ARG A 440 -12.99 -16.48 21.41
N ASN A 441 -11.72 -16.65 21.75
CA ASN A 441 -10.75 -17.28 20.87
C ASN A 441 -10.74 -16.55 19.52
N ARG A 442 -11.15 -17.22 18.41
CA ARG A 442 -11.26 -16.59 17.07
C ARG A 442 -12.68 -16.14 16.71
N ALA A 443 -13.70 -16.55 17.48
CA ALA A 443 -15.11 -16.27 17.18
C ALA A 443 -15.56 -14.93 17.78
N ARG A 444 -16.23 -14.09 16.97
CA ARG A 444 -16.87 -12.87 17.44
C ARG A 444 -18.06 -13.20 18.34
N LEU A 445 -18.06 -12.67 19.57
CA LEU A 445 -19.16 -12.84 20.52
C LEU A 445 -20.21 -11.74 20.45
N GLY A 446 -19.81 -10.55 20.05
CA GLY A 446 -20.72 -9.42 19.99
C GLY A 446 -19.99 -8.09 20.00
N SER A 447 -20.76 -7.01 20.00
CA SER A 447 -20.25 -5.64 20.05
C SER A 447 -21.02 -4.79 21.03
N ARG A 448 -20.40 -3.70 21.52
CA ARG A 448 -20.99 -2.68 22.41
C ARG A 448 -20.46 -1.30 22.03
N ARG A 449 -21.27 -0.29 22.23
CA ARG A 449 -20.83 1.10 22.11
C ARG A 449 -20.09 1.54 23.38
N LEU A 450 -19.06 2.36 23.19
CA LEU A 450 -18.32 2.99 24.29
C LEU A 450 -19.19 4.03 25.00
N ASP A 451 -19.17 4.02 26.31
CA ASP A 451 -19.80 5.03 27.16
C ASP A 451 -18.96 6.33 27.22
N ARG A 452 -19.37 7.27 28.09
CA ARG A 452 -18.65 8.56 28.27
C ARG A 452 -17.22 8.40 28.79
N ALA A 453 -16.92 7.31 29.48
CA ALA A 453 -15.59 6.97 29.99
C ALA A 453 -14.80 6.11 29.00
N CYS A 454 -15.26 6.01 27.76
CA CYS A 454 -14.69 5.13 26.72
C CYS A 454 -14.55 3.68 27.18
N THR A 455 -15.53 3.19 27.89
CA THR A 455 -15.61 1.81 28.34
C THR A 455 -16.83 1.08 27.76
N ALA A 456 -16.71 -0.23 27.64
CA ALA A 456 -17.82 -1.11 27.26
C ALA A 456 -17.82 -2.36 28.16
N ARG A 457 -19.00 -2.78 28.64
CA ARG A 457 -19.15 -3.95 29.52
C ARG A 457 -19.74 -5.11 28.78
N PHE A 458 -19.17 -6.31 29.00
CA PHE A 458 -19.63 -7.56 28.42
C PHE A 458 -19.81 -8.61 29.53
N LEU A 459 -20.79 -9.49 29.36
CA LEU A 459 -21.16 -10.54 30.30
C LEU A 459 -21.26 -11.93 29.61
N PRO A 460 -20.18 -12.38 28.93
CA PRO A 460 -20.23 -13.67 28.22
C PRO A 460 -20.36 -14.85 29.20
N ARG A 461 -21.10 -15.89 28.78
CA ARG A 461 -21.11 -17.19 29.48
C ARG A 461 -19.78 -17.90 29.25
N VAL A 462 -19.28 -18.59 30.28
CA VAL A 462 -18.01 -19.32 30.25
C VAL A 462 -18.20 -20.70 30.84
N ASP A 463 -18.00 -21.71 30.03
CA ASP A 463 -18.18 -23.14 30.35
C ASP A 463 -16.87 -23.92 30.45
N HIS A 464 -15.81 -23.37 29.85
CA HIS A 464 -14.45 -23.89 29.87
C HIS A 464 -13.42 -22.74 29.90
N ARG A 465 -12.14 -23.08 29.97
CA ARG A 465 -11.07 -22.08 29.87
C ARG A 465 -11.11 -21.39 28.50
N VAL A 466 -11.19 -20.06 28.49
CA VAL A 466 -11.29 -19.25 27.27
C VAL A 466 -10.35 -18.06 27.31
N GLN A 467 -10.00 -17.57 26.12
CA GLN A 467 -9.31 -16.31 25.95
C GLN A 467 -10.26 -15.31 25.30
N PHE A 468 -10.23 -14.06 25.79
CA PHE A 468 -10.97 -12.94 25.21
C PHE A 468 -10.00 -11.92 24.68
N ARG A 469 -10.36 -11.28 23.58
CA ARG A 469 -9.73 -10.06 23.08
C ARG A 469 -10.82 -9.09 22.62
N ALA A 470 -10.48 -7.81 22.61
CA ALA A 470 -11.37 -6.75 22.13
C ALA A 470 -10.68 -5.98 20.98
N GLU A 471 -11.47 -5.51 20.04
CA GLU A 471 -11.01 -4.74 18.90
C GLU A 471 -11.88 -3.49 18.74
N ILE A 472 -11.25 -2.39 18.29
CA ILE A 472 -11.91 -1.19 17.79
C ILE A 472 -11.38 -0.89 16.40
N ALA A 473 -12.25 -0.48 15.48
CA ALA A 473 -11.86 -0.05 14.15
C ALA A 473 -11.20 1.33 14.19
N ALA A 474 -10.40 1.64 13.19
CA ALA A 474 -9.94 3.00 12.93
C ALA A 474 -11.12 3.94 12.65
N ASP A 475 -10.92 5.23 12.87
CA ASP A 475 -11.79 6.30 12.41
C ASP A 475 -10.95 7.44 11.82
N ALA A 476 -11.55 8.57 11.50
CA ALA A 476 -10.86 9.73 10.92
C ALA A 476 -9.77 10.36 11.82
N THR A 477 -9.68 9.97 13.09
CA THR A 477 -8.74 10.57 14.07
C THR A 477 -7.82 9.55 14.69
N TYR A 478 -8.26 8.29 14.80
CA TYR A 478 -7.58 7.27 15.59
C TYR A 478 -7.36 5.97 14.82
N GLU A 479 -6.20 5.35 15.05
CA GLU A 479 -5.87 4.04 14.51
C GLU A 479 -6.77 2.93 15.06
N ALA A 480 -6.91 1.85 14.30
CA ALA A 480 -7.49 0.61 14.81
C ALA A 480 -6.61 0.03 15.93
N ALA A 481 -7.22 -0.66 16.87
CA ALA A 481 -6.46 -1.29 17.94
C ALA A 481 -7.09 -2.61 18.41
N THR A 482 -6.23 -3.52 18.84
CA THR A 482 -6.60 -4.81 19.39
C THR A 482 -5.97 -5.00 20.77
N SER A 483 -6.77 -5.47 21.72
CA SER A 483 -6.27 -5.74 23.09
C SER A 483 -5.39 -7.00 23.11
N ARG A 484 -4.50 -7.08 24.09
CA ARG A 484 -3.89 -8.36 24.51
C ARG A 484 -4.97 -9.37 24.92
N HIS A 485 -4.67 -10.65 24.79
CA HIS A 485 -5.58 -11.72 25.20
C HIS A 485 -5.76 -11.75 26.73
N LEU A 486 -7.01 -11.86 27.16
CA LEU A 486 -7.38 -12.04 28.57
C LEU A 486 -7.85 -13.46 28.82
N GLY A 487 -7.08 -14.26 29.55
CA GLY A 487 -7.47 -15.61 29.94
C GLY A 487 -8.47 -15.62 31.10
N VAL A 488 -9.57 -16.34 30.95
CA VAL A 488 -10.54 -16.62 32.02
C VAL A 488 -10.61 -18.13 32.27
N ARG A 489 -10.43 -18.55 33.52
CA ARG A 489 -10.47 -19.94 33.94
C ARG A 489 -11.84 -20.28 34.55
N VAL A 490 -12.30 -21.50 34.31
CA VAL A 490 -13.52 -22.02 34.91
C VAL A 490 -13.16 -22.93 36.09
N TYR A 491 -13.91 -22.85 37.16
CA TYR A 491 -13.79 -23.77 38.28
C TYR A 491 -15.13 -24.46 38.59
N ARG A 492 -15.07 -25.65 39.13
CA ARG A 492 -16.23 -26.34 39.75
C ARG A 492 -16.12 -26.11 41.27
N PRO A 493 -17.12 -25.51 41.93
CA PRO A 493 -17.10 -25.36 43.40
C PRO A 493 -17.11 -26.75 44.02
N LYS A 494 -16.28 -26.98 45.04
CA LYS A 494 -16.37 -28.20 45.88
C LYS A 494 -17.72 -28.19 46.61
N LYS A 495 -18.34 -29.39 46.78
CA LYS A 495 -19.57 -29.53 47.58
C LYS A 495 -19.32 -28.93 48.98
N GLY A 496 -19.96 -27.82 49.33
CA GLY A 496 -19.80 -27.10 50.61
C GLY A 496 -19.38 -25.64 50.51
N GLU A 497 -18.96 -25.13 49.34
CA GLU A 497 -18.49 -23.74 49.15
C GLU A 497 -19.63 -22.85 48.61
N LEU A 498 -20.76 -22.81 49.29
CA LEU A 498 -21.85 -21.90 49.03
C LEU A 498 -21.79 -20.72 50.00
N THR A 499 -21.68 -19.48 49.44
CA THR A 499 -21.92 -18.20 50.06
C THR A 499 -20.74 -17.53 50.79
N LYS A 500 -19.83 -16.89 50.02
CA LYS A 500 -19.29 -15.57 50.43
C LYS A 500 -19.45 -14.58 49.29
N LYS A 501 -20.34 -13.58 49.48
CA LYS A 501 -20.42 -12.43 48.56
C LYS A 501 -19.05 -11.71 48.57
N PRO A 502 -18.49 -11.36 47.40
CA PRO A 502 -17.25 -10.57 47.36
C PRO A 502 -17.52 -9.16 47.86
N LYS A 503 -16.94 -8.81 49.02
CA LYS A 503 -16.73 -7.42 49.42
C LYS A 503 -15.51 -6.92 48.65
N GLY A 504 -15.69 -6.10 47.64
CA GLY A 504 -14.61 -5.46 46.90
C GLY A 504 -15.01 -4.07 46.46
N ARG A 505 -14.54 -3.05 47.18
CA ARG A 505 -14.55 -1.67 46.69
C ARG A 505 -13.71 -1.57 45.45
N LEU A 506 -14.26 -0.99 44.40
CA LEU A 506 -13.52 -0.59 43.19
C LEU A 506 -12.43 0.40 43.58
N HIS A 507 -11.18 0.00 43.45
CA HIS A 507 -10.07 0.94 43.44
C HIS A 507 -9.84 1.37 42.00
N ILE A 508 -10.16 2.61 41.69
CA ILE A 508 -9.83 3.27 40.45
C ILE A 508 -8.43 3.84 40.64
N PRO A 509 -7.39 3.45 39.91
CA PRO A 509 -6.12 4.15 39.98
C PRO A 509 -6.31 5.58 39.49
N PRO A 510 -5.65 6.59 40.11
CA PRO A 510 -5.72 7.97 39.67
C PRO A 510 -5.13 8.11 38.28
N GLY A 511 -5.74 8.99 37.49
CA GLY A 511 -5.34 9.28 36.11
C GLY A 511 -3.88 9.72 36.05
N VAL A 512 -3.19 9.26 35.05
CA VAL A 512 -1.89 9.79 34.65
C VAL A 512 -2.14 11.23 34.19
N GLY A 513 -1.68 12.17 35.03
CA GLY A 513 -1.77 13.59 34.79
C GLY A 513 -0.97 14.00 33.53
N HIS A 514 -1.45 15.02 32.91
CA HIS A 514 -0.84 15.77 31.84
C HIS A 514 0.62 16.18 32.13
N ARG A 515 1.51 15.83 31.23
CA ARG A 515 2.58 16.72 30.72
C ARG A 515 2.85 16.36 29.26
#